data_9b6c7565c035a86aad01358add48014b
#
_entry.id   9b6c7565c035a86aad01358add48014b
#
_cell.length_a   1.000
_cell.length_b   1.000
_cell.length_c   1.000
_cell.angle_alpha   90.00
_cell.angle_beta   90.00
_cell.angle_gamma   90.00
#
_symmetry.space_group_name_H-M   'P 1'
#
loop_
_entity.id
_entity.type
_entity.pdbx_description
1 polymer ?
#
loop_
_entity_poly.entity_id
_entity_poly.type
_entity_poly.pdbx_seq_one_letter_code
_entity_poly.pdbx_strand_id
1 'polypeptide(L)'
;AGFKAYLNGGVQGFAYKENGMNVVLFANSLTHKVHQRDEYAYLSNFLFSSVLSDKNYDGSASLPFTDVADDAYYADAVAWAVAKNITSGATATTFAPNAGCTRGQMVTFLWRANGSPEPKSTATSFTDVKSGAYYEKAVAWAVENNVTTGTSSTTFSPDASVTRAQAVTFQWRAAASPAAASASSFTDVAASAYYASAVNWAVENNVTNGTSTTTFSPNADCTRAQIVTFLYRAASAK
;
A
#
# COMPACT_ATOMS: atom_id res chain seq x y z
N ALA A 1 -35.31 7.82 -15.66
CA ALA A 1 -34.96 9.16 -16.14
C ALA A 1 -33.46 9.17 -16.44
N GLY A 2 -33.10 9.28 -17.73
CA GLY A 2 -31.70 9.25 -18.17
C GLY A 2 -30.96 10.54 -17.80
N PHE A 3 -29.71 10.41 -17.37
CA PHE A 3 -28.82 11.53 -17.12
C PHE A 3 -28.01 11.82 -18.40
N LYS A 4 -28.03 13.07 -18.89
CA LYS A 4 -27.13 13.56 -19.93
C LYS A 4 -25.88 14.15 -19.26
N ALA A 5 -24.72 13.55 -19.44
CA ALA A 5 -23.45 14.15 -19.06
C ALA A 5 -22.75 14.70 -20.31
N TYR A 6 -22.40 15.98 -20.30
CA TYR A 6 -21.54 16.59 -21.31
C TYR A 6 -20.10 16.54 -20.80
N LEU A 7 -19.25 15.80 -21.48
CA LEU A 7 -17.82 15.80 -21.21
C LEU A 7 -17.15 16.93 -22.01
N ASN A 8 -16.23 17.66 -21.37
CA ASN A 8 -15.51 18.75 -21.97
C ASN A 8 -14.71 18.23 -23.18
N GLY A 9 -15.01 18.71 -24.39
CA GLY A 9 -14.39 18.22 -25.62
C GLY A 9 -15.37 17.61 -26.65
N GLY A 10 -16.68 17.71 -26.43
CA GLY A 10 -17.69 17.35 -27.42
C GLY A 10 -18.06 15.84 -27.47
N VAL A 11 -17.60 15.03 -26.54
CA VAL A 11 -18.03 13.65 -26.42
C VAL A 11 -19.34 13.62 -25.65
N GLN A 12 -20.39 13.09 -26.25
CA GLN A 12 -21.66 12.88 -25.56
C GLN A 12 -21.74 11.44 -25.04
N GLY A 13 -21.84 11.30 -23.72
CA GLY A 13 -22.09 10.02 -23.07
C GLY A 13 -23.45 10.01 -22.38
N PHE A 14 -24.13 8.88 -22.41
CA PHE A 14 -25.37 8.65 -21.69
C PHE A 14 -25.11 7.57 -20.64
N ALA A 15 -25.35 7.89 -19.37
CA ALA A 15 -25.39 6.91 -18.30
C ALA A 15 -26.86 6.65 -17.91
N TYR A 16 -27.20 5.38 -17.85
CA TYR A 16 -28.58 4.96 -17.56
C TYR A 16 -28.53 3.72 -16.66
N LYS A 17 -29.40 3.73 -15.65
CA LYS A 17 -29.53 2.61 -14.71
C LYS A 17 -30.94 2.06 -14.75
N GLU A 18 -31.10 0.79 -15.06
CA GLU A 18 -32.35 0.06 -14.98
C GLU A 18 -32.12 -1.36 -14.46
N ASN A 19 -32.97 -1.80 -13.54
CA ASN A 19 -32.94 -3.17 -12.99
C ASN A 19 -31.58 -3.64 -12.45
N GLY A 20 -30.82 -2.73 -11.83
CA GLY A 20 -29.48 -3.06 -11.30
C GLY A 20 -28.35 -3.04 -12.33
N MET A 21 -28.66 -2.82 -13.60
CA MET A 21 -27.66 -2.76 -14.67
C MET A 21 -27.29 -1.30 -14.97
N ASN A 22 -26.00 -0.98 -14.97
CA ASN A 22 -25.49 0.30 -15.41
C ASN A 22 -25.15 0.22 -16.91
N VAL A 23 -25.82 1.01 -17.75
CA VAL A 23 -25.54 1.08 -19.18
C VAL A 23 -24.96 2.43 -19.51
N VAL A 24 -23.83 2.44 -20.20
CA VAL A 24 -23.19 3.64 -20.72
C VAL A 24 -23.11 3.56 -22.22
N LEU A 25 -23.63 4.56 -22.86
CA LEU A 25 -23.59 4.70 -24.31
C LEU A 25 -22.77 5.96 -24.65
N PHE A 26 -21.73 5.79 -25.44
CA PHE A 26 -20.98 6.89 -26.04
C PHE A 26 -21.51 7.16 -27.45
N ALA A 27 -21.86 8.41 -27.72
CA ALA A 27 -22.46 8.80 -29.00
C ALA A 27 -21.44 9.03 -30.12
N ASN A 28 -20.14 8.88 -29.83
CA ASN A 28 -19.09 9.03 -30.86
C ASN A 28 -18.11 7.86 -30.84
N SER A 29 -17.70 7.51 -32.07
CA SER A 29 -16.73 6.45 -32.31
C SER A 29 -15.38 6.77 -31.64
N LEU A 30 -14.97 5.93 -30.72
CA LEU A 30 -13.64 5.91 -30.09
C LEU A 30 -12.52 5.56 -31.10
N THR A 31 -12.79 5.61 -32.42
CA THR A 31 -11.94 5.04 -33.46
C THR A 31 -11.01 6.02 -34.17
N HIS A 32 -10.99 7.29 -33.83
CA HIS A 32 -10.06 8.23 -34.49
C HIS A 32 -8.81 8.52 -33.67
N LYS A 33 -7.79 7.67 -33.96
CA LYS A 33 -6.33 7.95 -33.95
C LYS A 33 -5.84 9.07 -33.03
N VAL A 34 -5.07 8.68 -32.06
CA VAL A 34 -3.88 9.32 -31.48
C VAL A 34 -3.74 9.15 -29.95
N HIS A 35 -4.79 8.89 -29.18
CA HIS A 35 -4.67 8.80 -27.71
C HIS A 35 -5.35 7.59 -27.08
N GLN A 36 -5.00 6.38 -27.52
CA GLN A 36 -5.53 5.13 -26.93
C GLN A 36 -5.26 4.98 -25.41
N ARG A 37 -4.25 5.64 -24.87
CA ARG A 37 -3.93 5.55 -23.43
C ARG A 37 -4.94 6.30 -22.56
N ASP A 38 -5.43 7.43 -22.99
CA ASP A 38 -6.36 8.27 -22.22
C ASP A 38 -7.79 7.70 -22.25
N GLU A 39 -8.17 7.04 -23.34
CA GLU A 39 -9.50 6.43 -23.50
C GLU A 39 -9.67 5.19 -22.59
N TYR A 40 -8.62 4.39 -22.41
CA TYR A 40 -8.65 3.27 -21.47
C TYR A 40 -8.73 3.73 -20.01
N ALA A 41 -8.08 4.82 -19.64
CA ALA A 41 -8.19 5.42 -18.32
C ALA A 41 -9.60 5.94 -18.06
N TYR A 42 -10.25 6.53 -19.05
CA TYR A 42 -11.64 7.00 -18.96
C TYR A 42 -12.63 5.82 -18.79
N LEU A 43 -12.47 4.78 -19.59
CA LEU A 43 -13.34 3.60 -19.51
C LEU A 43 -13.14 2.85 -18.19
N SER A 44 -11.92 2.70 -17.74
CA SER A 44 -11.64 2.06 -16.44
C SER A 44 -12.15 2.91 -15.28
N ASN A 45 -11.92 4.21 -15.25
CA ASN A 45 -12.44 5.10 -14.22
C ASN A 45 -13.97 5.16 -14.23
N PHE A 46 -14.59 5.06 -15.39
CA PHE A 46 -16.04 5.01 -15.49
C PHE A 46 -16.61 3.68 -15.02
N LEU A 47 -16.03 2.56 -15.41
CA LEU A 47 -16.42 1.23 -14.89
C LEU A 47 -16.22 1.16 -13.38
N PHE A 48 -15.12 1.69 -12.86
CA PHE A 48 -14.88 1.79 -11.44
C PHE A 48 -15.89 2.70 -10.74
N SER A 49 -16.19 3.87 -11.28
CA SER A 49 -17.18 4.78 -10.66
C SER A 49 -18.60 4.24 -10.75
N SER A 50 -18.97 3.47 -11.77
CA SER A 50 -20.29 2.85 -11.88
C SER A 50 -20.47 1.68 -10.93
N VAL A 51 -19.40 0.92 -10.66
CA VAL A 51 -19.38 -0.11 -9.62
C VAL A 51 -19.43 0.53 -8.23
N LEU A 52 -18.70 1.62 -8.00
CA LEU A 52 -18.68 2.35 -6.73
C LEU A 52 -19.98 3.17 -6.47
N SER A 53 -20.79 3.45 -7.50
CA SER A 53 -22.05 4.16 -7.34
C SER A 53 -23.26 3.25 -7.10
N ASP A 54 -23.06 1.95 -7.04
CA ASP A 54 -24.10 1.03 -6.61
C ASP A 54 -24.43 1.32 -5.14
N LYS A 55 -25.69 1.69 -4.85
CA LYS A 55 -26.14 2.04 -3.49
C LYS A 55 -26.12 0.87 -2.51
N ASN A 56 -25.90 -0.34 -3.00
CA ASN A 56 -25.65 -1.53 -2.20
C ASN A 56 -24.13 -1.78 -2.03
N TYR A 57 -23.30 -0.91 -2.59
CA TYR A 57 -21.87 -0.95 -2.35
C TYR A 57 -21.63 -0.21 -1.02
N ASP A 58 -21.57 -0.95 0.05
CA ASP A 58 -21.29 -0.49 1.42
C ASP A 58 -19.82 -0.05 1.62
N GLY A 59 -19.10 0.19 0.52
CA GLY A 59 -17.67 0.50 0.52
C GLY A 59 -16.79 -0.75 0.59
N SER A 60 -17.37 -1.93 0.75
CA SER A 60 -16.67 -3.21 0.63
C SER A 60 -16.63 -3.60 -0.85
N ALA A 61 -15.63 -3.16 -1.62
CA ALA A 61 -15.24 -3.91 -2.78
C ALA A 61 -14.98 -5.33 -2.27
N SER A 62 -15.83 -6.27 -2.69
CA SER A 62 -15.56 -7.67 -2.41
C SER A 62 -14.13 -7.94 -2.88
N LEU A 63 -13.23 -8.03 -1.90
CA LEU A 63 -11.84 -8.32 -2.18
C LEU A 63 -11.80 -9.64 -2.96
N PRO A 64 -10.93 -9.79 -3.95
CA PRO A 64 -10.81 -11.06 -4.68
C PRO A 64 -10.27 -12.18 -3.79
N PHE A 65 -10.04 -11.90 -2.50
CA PHE A 65 -9.36 -12.79 -1.57
C PHE A 65 -10.35 -13.52 -0.68
N THR A 66 -10.37 -14.84 -0.78
CA THR A 66 -11.23 -15.71 0.02
C THR A 66 -10.77 -15.87 1.46
N ASP A 67 -9.54 -15.45 1.77
CA ASP A 67 -8.90 -15.54 3.08
C ASP A 67 -8.86 -14.21 3.86
N VAL A 68 -9.62 -13.22 3.41
CA VAL A 68 -9.82 -11.95 4.10
C VAL A 68 -11.29 -11.84 4.46
N ALA A 69 -11.62 -12.02 5.74
CA ALA A 69 -12.96 -11.85 6.22
C ALA A 69 -13.33 -10.35 6.25
N ASP A 70 -14.57 -10.00 5.93
CA ASP A 70 -15.04 -8.61 5.82
C ASP A 70 -14.95 -7.86 7.16
N ASP A 71 -15.07 -8.57 8.27
CA ASP A 71 -14.98 -8.03 9.64
C ASP A 71 -13.55 -8.08 10.22
N ALA A 72 -12.56 -8.54 9.45
CA ALA A 72 -11.18 -8.57 9.91
C ALA A 72 -10.64 -7.17 10.13
N TYR A 73 -9.88 -6.94 11.22
CA TYR A 73 -9.29 -5.64 11.56
C TYR A 73 -8.41 -5.04 10.45
N TYR A 74 -7.99 -5.85 9.51
CA TYR A 74 -7.15 -5.48 8.38
C TYR A 74 -7.89 -5.40 7.04
N ALA A 75 -9.20 -5.68 7.00
CA ALA A 75 -9.96 -5.74 5.75
C ALA A 75 -9.86 -4.43 4.96
N ASP A 76 -10.13 -3.29 5.59
CA ASP A 76 -10.01 -1.96 4.97
C ASP A 76 -8.59 -1.65 4.50
N ALA A 77 -7.58 -2.07 5.28
CA ALA A 77 -6.18 -1.88 4.91
C ALA A 77 -5.79 -2.72 3.68
N VAL A 78 -6.30 -3.94 3.58
CA VAL A 78 -6.10 -4.79 2.39
C VAL A 78 -6.83 -4.19 1.18
N ALA A 79 -8.08 -3.75 1.34
CA ALA A 79 -8.84 -3.09 0.28
C ALA A 79 -8.12 -1.83 -0.23
N TRP A 80 -7.65 -0.98 0.67
CA TRP A 80 -6.83 0.17 0.33
C TRP A 80 -5.54 -0.21 -0.41
N ALA A 81 -4.84 -1.25 0.07
CA ALA A 81 -3.57 -1.67 -0.54
C ALA A 81 -3.77 -2.24 -1.96
N VAL A 82 -4.90 -2.92 -2.22
CA VAL A 82 -5.30 -3.36 -3.57
C VAL A 82 -5.64 -2.16 -4.45
N ALA A 83 -6.50 -1.26 -3.98
CA ALA A 83 -6.93 -0.07 -4.72
C ALA A 83 -5.77 0.86 -5.10
N LYS A 84 -4.71 0.91 -4.27
CA LYS A 84 -3.48 1.67 -4.50
C LYS A 84 -2.39 0.88 -5.24
N ASN A 85 -2.68 -0.32 -5.74
CA ASN A 85 -1.72 -1.21 -6.40
C ASN A 85 -0.48 -1.53 -5.55
N ILE A 86 -0.60 -1.47 -4.23
CA ILE A 86 0.47 -1.84 -3.29
C ILE A 86 0.65 -3.35 -3.29
N THR A 87 -0.45 -4.08 -3.37
CA THR A 87 -0.46 -5.55 -3.45
C THR A 87 -1.52 -6.04 -4.43
N SER A 88 -1.27 -7.19 -5.05
CA SER A 88 -2.23 -7.96 -5.83
C SER A 88 -2.58 -9.30 -5.15
N GLY A 89 -2.22 -9.45 -3.87
CA GLY A 89 -2.37 -10.70 -3.14
C GLY A 89 -1.09 -11.54 -3.10
N ALA A 90 -1.17 -12.71 -2.48
CA ALA A 90 -0.19 -13.77 -2.58
C ALA A 90 -0.46 -14.65 -3.82
N THR A 91 -1.74 -14.80 -4.14
CA THR A 91 -2.27 -15.36 -5.39
C THR A 91 -3.41 -14.48 -5.89
N ALA A 92 -4.03 -14.85 -7.01
CA ALA A 92 -5.20 -14.12 -7.54
C ALA A 92 -6.39 -14.12 -6.55
N THR A 93 -6.49 -15.11 -5.67
CA THR A 93 -7.63 -15.34 -4.77
C THR A 93 -7.26 -15.36 -3.29
N THR A 94 -6.01 -15.16 -2.93
CA THR A 94 -5.54 -15.14 -1.52
C THR A 94 -4.62 -13.97 -1.26
N PHE A 95 -4.80 -13.34 -0.11
CA PHE A 95 -3.90 -12.32 0.43
C PHE A 95 -2.81 -12.90 1.32
N ALA A 96 -3.09 -14.03 1.97
CA ALA A 96 -2.27 -14.67 3.02
C ALA A 96 -2.00 -13.75 4.22
N PRO A 97 -3.06 -13.26 4.93
CA PRO A 97 -2.94 -12.23 5.96
C PRO A 97 -2.02 -12.63 7.12
N ASN A 98 -2.03 -13.89 7.49
CA ASN A 98 -1.26 -14.43 8.62
C ASN A 98 0.16 -14.91 8.25
N ALA A 99 0.50 -14.91 6.96
CA ALA A 99 1.85 -15.25 6.53
C ALA A 99 2.85 -14.17 6.98
N GLY A 100 4.05 -14.59 7.39
CA GLY A 100 5.14 -13.68 7.70
C GLY A 100 5.45 -12.78 6.48
N CYS A 101 5.69 -11.51 6.74
CA CYS A 101 6.11 -10.58 5.70
C CYS A 101 7.63 -10.54 5.66
N THR A 102 8.20 -10.71 4.47
CA THR A 102 9.65 -10.60 4.31
C THR A 102 10.08 -9.14 4.16
N ARG A 103 11.37 -8.87 4.38
CA ARG A 103 11.96 -7.54 4.20
C ARG A 103 11.82 -7.04 2.76
N GLY A 104 11.99 -7.95 1.77
CA GLY A 104 11.76 -7.64 0.36
C GLY A 104 10.30 -7.27 0.05
N GLN A 105 9.34 -7.98 0.65
CA GLN A 105 7.92 -7.64 0.54
C GLN A 105 7.61 -6.30 1.21
N MET A 106 8.09 -6.08 2.43
CA MET A 106 7.87 -4.83 3.17
C MET A 106 8.36 -3.61 2.40
N VAL A 107 9.61 -3.64 1.90
CA VAL A 107 10.16 -2.50 1.17
C VAL A 107 9.43 -2.28 -0.17
N THR A 108 8.95 -3.35 -0.80
CA THR A 108 8.15 -3.26 -2.03
C THR A 108 6.78 -2.64 -1.77
N PHE A 109 6.10 -3.01 -0.70
CA PHE A 109 4.84 -2.41 -0.31
C PHE A 109 5.02 -0.92 0.02
N LEU A 110 6.07 -0.58 0.77
CA LEU A 110 6.37 0.80 1.12
C LEU A 110 6.70 1.65 -0.11
N TRP A 111 7.52 1.15 -1.04
CA TRP A 111 7.84 1.81 -2.29
C TRP A 111 6.59 2.07 -3.14
N ARG A 112 5.71 1.06 -3.28
CA ARG A 112 4.44 1.19 -4.00
C ARG A 112 3.50 2.17 -3.30
N ALA A 113 3.43 2.17 -1.98
CA ALA A 113 2.66 3.13 -1.21
C ALA A 113 3.13 4.59 -1.41
N ASN A 114 4.40 4.78 -1.80
CA ASN A 114 4.97 6.08 -2.18
C ASN A 114 4.87 6.38 -3.68
N GLY A 115 4.06 5.63 -4.45
CA GLY A 115 3.82 5.87 -5.88
C GLY A 115 4.85 5.23 -6.81
N SER A 116 5.61 4.26 -6.33
CA SER A 116 6.63 3.52 -7.12
C SER A 116 7.63 4.41 -7.84
N PRO A 117 8.25 5.41 -7.18
CA PRO A 117 9.19 6.30 -7.85
C PRO A 117 10.38 5.52 -8.41
N GLU A 118 10.76 5.80 -9.65
CA GLU A 118 11.88 5.12 -10.30
C GLU A 118 13.19 5.53 -9.61
N PRO A 119 14.01 4.59 -9.10
CA PRO A 119 15.30 4.93 -8.52
C PRO A 119 16.29 5.38 -9.61
N LYS A 120 17.23 6.24 -9.29
CA LYS A 120 18.25 6.73 -10.22
C LYS A 120 19.13 5.59 -10.76
N SER A 121 19.33 4.55 -9.94
CA SER A 121 20.07 3.34 -10.28
C SER A 121 19.48 2.16 -9.52
N THR A 122 19.43 0.99 -10.14
CA THR A 122 19.11 -0.27 -9.45
C THR A 122 20.33 -0.90 -8.78
N ALA A 123 21.52 -0.42 -9.08
CA ALA A 123 22.75 -0.94 -8.46
C ALA A 123 22.82 -0.55 -6.98
N THR A 124 23.00 -1.53 -6.13
CA THR A 124 23.23 -1.37 -4.69
C THR A 124 24.51 -2.10 -4.29
N SER A 125 25.00 -1.85 -3.07
CA SER A 125 26.14 -2.62 -2.51
C SER A 125 25.72 -4.03 -2.05
N PHE A 126 24.43 -4.37 -2.11
CA PHE A 126 23.91 -5.63 -1.58
C PHE A 126 24.06 -6.78 -2.58
N THR A 127 24.86 -7.78 -2.21
CA THR A 127 25.15 -8.94 -3.06
C THR A 127 23.99 -9.95 -3.11
N ASP A 128 23.06 -9.86 -2.18
CA ASP A 128 21.85 -10.70 -2.06
C ASP A 128 20.62 -10.11 -2.72
N VAL A 129 20.73 -8.94 -3.33
CA VAL A 129 19.66 -8.33 -4.15
C VAL A 129 19.91 -8.72 -5.60
N LYS A 130 19.15 -9.72 -6.07
CA LYS A 130 19.29 -10.26 -7.43
C LYS A 130 18.71 -9.29 -8.46
N SER A 131 19.43 -9.12 -9.58
CA SER A 131 18.90 -8.37 -10.73
C SER A 131 17.64 -9.03 -11.29
N GLY A 132 16.63 -8.22 -11.61
CA GLY A 132 15.32 -8.68 -12.06
C GLY A 132 14.40 -9.20 -10.95
N ALA A 133 14.83 -9.21 -9.69
CA ALA A 133 13.96 -9.56 -8.58
C ALA A 133 12.85 -8.49 -8.40
N TYR A 134 11.65 -8.91 -8.01
CA TYR A 134 10.48 -8.01 -7.85
C TYR A 134 10.71 -6.86 -6.87
N TYR A 135 11.65 -7.03 -5.95
CA TYR A 135 12.04 -6.04 -4.94
C TYR A 135 13.26 -5.19 -5.32
N GLU A 136 13.93 -5.47 -6.45
CA GLU A 136 15.18 -4.79 -6.83
C GLU A 136 15.04 -3.26 -6.82
N LYS A 137 14.06 -2.73 -7.58
CA LYS A 137 13.81 -1.29 -7.64
C LYS A 137 13.41 -0.71 -6.29
N ALA A 138 12.61 -1.43 -5.52
CA ALA A 138 12.17 -0.99 -4.20
C ALA A 138 13.34 -0.91 -3.21
N VAL A 139 14.27 -1.87 -3.25
CA VAL A 139 15.49 -1.84 -2.42
C VAL A 139 16.40 -0.68 -2.85
N ALA A 140 16.61 -0.48 -4.14
CA ALA A 140 17.40 0.64 -4.66
C ALA A 140 16.83 2.00 -4.24
N TRP A 141 15.51 2.18 -4.39
CA TRP A 141 14.80 3.36 -3.89
C TRP A 141 14.96 3.54 -2.37
N ALA A 142 14.86 2.45 -1.62
CA ALA A 142 14.98 2.50 -0.16
C ALA A 142 16.39 2.89 0.29
N VAL A 143 17.43 2.48 -0.43
CA VAL A 143 18.82 2.93 -0.21
C VAL A 143 18.98 4.41 -0.55
N GLU A 144 18.53 4.82 -1.73
CA GLU A 144 18.62 6.21 -2.21
C GLU A 144 17.95 7.20 -1.26
N ASN A 145 16.84 6.81 -0.66
CA ASN A 145 16.05 7.64 0.27
C ASN A 145 16.38 7.39 1.76
N ASN A 146 17.50 6.72 2.05
CA ASN A 146 17.94 6.42 3.41
C ASN A 146 16.92 5.64 4.26
N VAL A 147 16.00 4.92 3.63
CA VAL A 147 15.02 4.05 4.31
C VAL A 147 15.71 2.84 4.92
N THR A 148 16.71 2.31 4.23
CA THR A 148 17.50 1.17 4.70
C THR A 148 18.99 1.34 4.42
N THR A 149 19.81 0.77 5.29
CA THR A 149 21.25 0.58 5.11
C THR A 149 21.64 -0.90 5.01
N GLY A 150 20.64 -1.78 4.83
CA GLY A 150 20.84 -3.24 4.84
C GLY A 150 20.79 -3.85 6.23
N THR A 151 21.09 -5.14 6.29
CA THR A 151 21.39 -5.91 7.51
C THR A 151 22.89 -5.93 7.80
N SER A 152 23.68 -5.70 6.75
CA SER A 152 25.12 -5.39 6.79
C SER A 152 25.46 -4.40 5.67
N SER A 153 26.73 -4.05 5.52
CA SER A 153 27.21 -3.21 4.41
C SER A 153 27.02 -3.85 3.02
N THR A 154 26.86 -5.17 2.96
CA THR A 154 26.79 -5.94 1.71
C THR A 154 25.56 -6.81 1.58
N THR A 155 24.66 -6.82 2.57
CA THR A 155 23.44 -7.64 2.56
C THR A 155 22.21 -6.84 2.93
N PHE A 156 21.11 -7.06 2.21
CA PHE A 156 19.79 -6.54 2.52
C PHE A 156 18.92 -7.56 3.25
N SER A 157 19.16 -8.86 3.03
CA SER A 157 18.40 -10.00 3.52
C SER A 157 16.92 -9.97 3.08
N PRO A 158 16.61 -9.98 1.76
CA PRO A 158 15.26 -9.79 1.25
C PRO A 158 14.27 -10.85 1.71
N ASP A 159 14.72 -12.08 1.92
CA ASP A 159 13.89 -13.23 2.30
C ASP A 159 13.72 -13.39 3.83
N ALA A 160 14.48 -12.64 4.63
CA ALA A 160 14.32 -12.64 6.08
C ALA A 160 13.00 -11.99 6.48
N SER A 161 12.37 -12.49 7.55
CA SER A 161 11.20 -11.86 8.16
C SER A 161 11.50 -10.41 8.57
N VAL A 162 10.54 -9.52 8.40
CA VAL A 162 10.65 -8.16 8.91
C VAL A 162 10.09 -8.08 10.33
N THR A 163 10.89 -7.57 11.27
CA THR A 163 10.41 -7.35 12.62
C THR A 163 9.56 -6.07 12.73
N ARG A 164 8.78 -5.96 13.80
CA ARG A 164 7.95 -4.78 14.08
C ARG A 164 8.78 -3.51 14.18
N ALA A 165 9.95 -3.59 14.85
CA ALA A 165 10.90 -2.47 14.93
C ALA A 165 11.40 -2.04 13.54
N GLN A 166 11.75 -2.99 12.70
CA GLN A 166 12.19 -2.70 11.33
C GLN A 166 11.07 -2.09 10.48
N ALA A 167 9.83 -2.62 10.61
CA ALA A 167 8.67 -2.16 9.84
C ALA A 167 8.36 -0.68 10.11
N VAL A 168 8.27 -0.27 11.38
CA VAL A 168 8.02 1.14 11.71
C VAL A 168 9.23 2.03 11.39
N THR A 169 10.46 1.50 11.51
CA THR A 169 11.68 2.26 11.16
C THR A 169 11.73 2.56 9.65
N PHE A 170 11.38 1.61 8.80
CA PHE A 170 11.31 1.86 7.35
C PHE A 170 10.27 2.92 7.01
N GLN A 171 9.08 2.86 7.61
CA GLN A 171 8.04 3.84 7.38
C GLN A 171 8.43 5.24 7.89
N TRP A 172 8.97 5.32 9.09
CA TRP A 172 9.45 6.57 9.68
C TRP A 172 10.53 7.24 8.82
N ARG A 173 11.50 6.44 8.34
CA ARG A 173 12.55 6.95 7.45
C ARG A 173 12.00 7.38 6.09
N ALA A 174 11.06 6.64 5.52
CA ALA A 174 10.39 7.04 4.28
C ALA A 174 9.57 8.33 4.44
N ALA A 175 9.13 8.66 5.66
CA ALA A 175 8.52 9.94 6.01
C ALA A 175 9.55 11.04 6.34
N ALA A 176 10.83 10.86 5.98
CA ALA A 176 11.94 11.79 6.27
C ALA A 176 12.27 11.91 7.76
N SER A 177 12.04 10.88 8.55
CA SER A 177 12.43 10.76 9.96
C SER A 177 11.95 11.92 10.85
N PRO A 178 10.65 12.26 10.83
CA PRO A 178 10.14 13.39 11.63
C PRO A 178 10.31 13.12 13.13
N ALA A 179 10.59 14.17 13.90
CA ALA A 179 10.63 14.06 15.34
C ALA A 179 9.22 13.82 15.90
N ALA A 180 9.12 12.94 16.88
CA ALA A 180 7.89 12.77 17.68
C ALA A 180 7.88 13.74 18.85
N ALA A 181 6.73 14.27 19.20
CA ALA A 181 6.56 15.21 20.31
C ALA A 181 6.74 14.54 21.67
N SER A 182 6.42 13.23 21.78
CA SER A 182 6.45 12.47 23.03
C SER A 182 7.10 11.11 22.87
N ALA A 183 7.70 10.62 23.94
CA ALA A 183 8.14 9.23 24.03
C ALA A 183 6.93 8.31 24.22
N SER A 184 6.99 7.12 23.64
CA SER A 184 5.99 6.07 23.87
C SER A 184 6.10 5.52 25.29
N SER A 185 5.00 4.98 25.82
CA SER A 185 4.94 4.37 27.15
C SER A 185 5.35 2.88 27.17
N PHE A 186 5.88 2.35 26.09
CA PHE A 186 6.24 0.94 26.00
C PHE A 186 7.50 0.62 26.81
N THR A 187 7.37 -0.33 27.72
CA THR A 187 8.45 -0.74 28.64
C THR A 187 9.55 -1.57 27.96
N ASP A 188 9.25 -2.14 26.80
CA ASP A 188 10.15 -2.96 26.00
C ASP A 188 10.84 -2.17 24.85
N VAL A 189 10.72 -0.83 24.87
CA VAL A 189 11.38 0.08 23.94
C VAL A 189 12.39 0.92 24.72
N ALA A 190 13.65 0.48 24.72
CA ALA A 190 14.72 1.27 25.35
C ALA A 190 14.92 2.60 24.60
N ALA A 191 15.08 3.71 25.32
CA ALA A 191 15.27 5.03 24.71
C ALA A 191 16.52 5.11 23.79
N SER A 192 17.52 4.26 24.05
CA SER A 192 18.74 4.14 23.22
C SER A 192 18.60 3.21 22.03
N ALA A 193 17.46 2.53 21.86
CA ALA A 193 17.26 1.61 20.74
C ALA A 193 17.21 2.39 19.40
N TYR A 194 17.78 1.81 18.33
CA TYR A 194 17.81 2.46 17.01
C TYR A 194 16.41 2.76 16.45
N TYR A 195 15.41 2.06 16.95
CA TYR A 195 14.00 2.19 16.53
C TYR A 195 13.17 3.07 17.49
N ALA A 196 13.71 3.57 18.58
CA ALA A 196 12.93 4.29 19.59
C ALA A 196 12.18 5.50 19.01
N SER A 197 12.86 6.34 18.23
CA SER A 197 12.24 7.49 17.56
C SER A 197 11.16 7.07 16.55
N ALA A 198 11.37 5.98 15.83
CA ALA A 198 10.39 5.44 14.89
C ALA A 198 9.15 4.90 15.60
N VAL A 199 9.32 4.25 16.75
CA VAL A 199 8.19 3.77 17.57
C VAL A 199 7.39 4.95 18.13
N ASN A 200 8.06 5.98 18.66
CA ASN A 200 7.42 7.19 19.16
C ASN A 200 6.56 7.85 18.07
N TRP A 201 7.14 8.05 16.88
CA TRP A 201 6.44 8.57 15.71
C TRP A 201 5.25 7.69 15.32
N ALA A 202 5.43 6.37 15.32
CA ALA A 202 4.37 5.44 14.92
C ALA A 202 3.18 5.45 15.89
N VAL A 203 3.43 5.66 17.19
CA VAL A 203 2.37 5.84 18.20
C VAL A 203 1.66 7.18 18.00
N GLU A 204 2.40 8.27 17.89
CA GLU A 204 1.85 9.61 17.72
C GLU A 204 0.96 9.74 16.46
N ASN A 205 1.35 9.06 15.39
CA ASN A 205 0.60 9.05 14.13
C ASN A 205 -0.42 7.89 14.03
N ASN A 206 -0.75 7.22 15.13
CA ASN A 206 -1.69 6.11 15.21
C ASN A 206 -1.37 4.93 14.26
N VAL A 207 -0.13 4.79 13.83
CA VAL A 207 0.33 3.67 13.00
C VAL A 207 0.25 2.37 13.79
N THR A 208 0.58 2.44 15.08
CA THR A 208 0.51 1.31 16.01
C THR A 208 0.11 1.74 17.42
N ASN A 209 -0.61 0.85 18.11
CA ASN A 209 -0.92 0.98 19.54
C ASN A 209 -0.16 -0.06 20.38
N GLY A 210 0.90 -0.69 19.82
CA GLY A 210 1.61 -1.77 20.49
C GLY A 210 0.97 -3.14 20.27
N THR A 211 1.47 -4.12 20.99
CA THR A 211 0.87 -5.47 21.14
C THR A 211 0.07 -5.58 22.42
N SER A 212 0.32 -4.66 23.37
CA SER A 212 -0.48 -4.39 24.54
C SER A 212 -0.38 -2.89 24.87
N THR A 213 -1.02 -2.46 25.96
CA THR A 213 -0.94 -1.07 26.43
C THR A 213 0.47 -0.67 26.89
N THR A 214 1.34 -1.64 27.21
CA THR A 214 2.68 -1.41 27.75
C THR A 214 3.80 -2.03 26.92
N THR A 215 3.49 -2.77 25.85
CA THR A 215 4.49 -3.47 25.03
C THR A 215 4.31 -3.18 23.55
N PHE A 216 5.43 -2.96 22.87
CA PHE A 216 5.51 -2.82 21.42
C PHE A 216 5.87 -4.12 20.72
N SER A 217 6.62 -5.01 21.39
CA SER A 217 7.20 -6.26 20.88
C SER A 217 8.12 -6.02 19.69
N PRO A 218 9.22 -5.26 19.83
CA PRO A 218 10.06 -4.79 18.72
C PRO A 218 10.65 -5.92 17.87
N ASN A 219 10.96 -7.06 18.49
CA ASN A 219 11.60 -8.20 17.84
C ASN A 219 10.61 -9.22 17.27
N ALA A 220 9.31 -9.05 17.48
CA ALA A 220 8.32 -9.92 16.89
C ALA A 220 8.23 -9.71 15.37
N ASP A 221 8.13 -10.80 14.62
CA ASP A 221 7.92 -10.75 13.18
C ASP A 221 6.54 -10.16 12.84
N CYS A 222 6.46 -9.43 11.75
CA CYS A 222 5.20 -8.92 11.22
C CYS A 222 4.57 -9.89 10.24
N THR A 223 3.25 -10.01 10.33
CA THR A 223 2.45 -10.64 9.28
C THR A 223 2.18 -9.66 8.15
N ARG A 224 1.77 -10.16 6.99
CA ARG A 224 1.37 -9.33 5.84
C ARG A 224 0.20 -8.40 6.19
N ALA A 225 -0.78 -8.89 6.95
CA ALA A 225 -1.90 -8.07 7.44
C ALA A 225 -1.42 -6.91 8.32
N GLN A 226 -0.49 -7.15 9.23
CA GLN A 226 0.06 -6.10 10.08
C GLN A 226 0.80 -5.03 9.27
N ILE A 227 1.58 -5.44 8.26
CA ILE A 227 2.32 -4.50 7.42
C ILE A 227 1.37 -3.60 6.63
N VAL A 228 0.36 -4.14 5.94
CA VAL A 228 -0.59 -3.28 5.20
C VAL A 228 -1.41 -2.39 6.12
N THR A 229 -1.73 -2.87 7.34
CA THR A 229 -2.41 -2.05 8.35
C THR A 229 -1.53 -0.87 8.81
N PHE A 230 -0.25 -1.08 9.03
CA PHE A 230 0.68 0.01 9.38
C PHE A 230 0.79 1.03 8.24
N LEU A 231 0.90 0.58 6.99
CA LEU A 231 0.95 1.46 5.83
C LEU A 231 -0.34 2.25 5.64
N TYR A 232 -1.49 1.59 5.77
CA TYR A 232 -2.81 2.23 5.69
C TYR A 232 -3.00 3.32 6.73
N ARG A 233 -2.68 3.01 7.99
CA ARG A 233 -2.78 3.98 9.09
C ARG A 233 -1.84 5.17 8.91
N ALA A 234 -0.59 4.92 8.48
CA ALA A 234 0.35 5.99 8.19
C ALA A 234 -0.11 6.90 7.02
N ALA A 235 -0.80 6.34 6.04
CA ALA A 235 -1.36 7.10 4.93
C ALA A 235 -2.61 7.91 5.33
N SER A 236 -3.38 7.42 6.32
CA SER A 236 -4.60 8.07 6.82
C SER A 236 -4.33 9.16 7.87
N ALA A 237 -3.13 9.21 8.43
CA ALA A 237 -2.71 10.20 9.42
C ALA A 237 -2.30 11.56 8.81
N LYS A 238 -2.29 11.66 7.48
CA LYS A 238 -2.02 12.87 6.71
C LYS A 238 -3.32 13.56 6.37
#